data_44b23da0997bc6a92558dd5c35ddae5b
#
_entry.id   44b23da0997bc6a92558dd5c35ddae5b
#
_cell.length_a   1.000
_cell.length_b   1.000
_cell.length_c   1.000
_cell.angle_alpha   90.00
_cell.angle_beta   90.00
_cell.angle_gamma   90.00
#
_symmetry.space_group_name_H-M   'P 1'
#
loop_
_entity.id
_entity.type
_entity.pdbx_description
1 polymer ?
#
loop_
_entity_poly.entity_id
_entity_poly.type
_entity_poly.pdbx_seq_one_letter_code
_entity_poly.pdbx_strand_id
1 'polypeptide(L)'
;EDTYRGEVNDPDTLHLYAYCKNNPINYVDSSGYKYSPQKAANYAYKWGVHPNPKYHEYSKDCTNFVSQCVHAGGKKMNVPREPLTPKTDELNMFWYAKRTKDNVWHITRPWRSVKIFYYYWKVHGAKTIVKSKFSEIEKQFKIGDIVQLHRNKDGWYHSVIISCKINGKFRYAGHTNNHSKNPVKKLKNKNNKWRIIRIK
;
A
#
# COMPACT_ATOMS: atom_id res chain seq x y z
N GLU A 1 -2.94 16.79 -18.18
CA GLU A 1 -2.05 17.51 -17.25
C GLU A 1 -2.67 17.46 -15.87
N ASP A 2 -1.95 16.93 -14.90
CA ASP A 2 -2.33 16.99 -13.49
C ASP A 2 -2.11 18.45 -13.04
N THR A 3 -3.19 19.16 -12.77
CA THR A 3 -3.16 20.60 -12.44
C THR A 3 -2.69 20.88 -11.01
N TYR A 4 -2.37 19.85 -10.21
CA TYR A 4 -1.87 20.03 -8.86
C TYR A 4 -0.36 20.33 -8.87
N ARG A 5 -0.01 21.62 -8.70
CA ARG A 5 1.38 22.12 -8.67
C ARG A 5 2.00 22.17 -7.28
N GLY A 6 1.38 21.59 -6.26
CA GLY A 6 1.79 21.76 -4.87
C GLY A 6 1.34 23.10 -4.29
N GLU A 7 1.36 23.25 -2.99
CA GLU A 7 1.04 24.50 -2.29
C GLU A 7 2.32 25.22 -1.91
N VAL A 8 2.43 26.53 -2.27
CA VAL A 8 3.61 27.36 -2.02
C VAL A 8 3.96 27.44 -0.54
N ASN A 9 2.98 27.27 0.36
CA ASN A 9 3.14 27.31 1.80
C ASN A 9 3.40 25.93 2.44
N ASP A 10 3.52 24.85 1.64
CA ASP A 10 3.91 23.52 2.12
C ASP A 10 5.10 23.01 1.29
N PRO A 11 6.34 23.33 1.72
CA PRO A 11 7.57 22.96 1.00
C PRO A 11 7.70 21.46 0.70
N ASP A 12 7.05 20.60 1.51
CA ASP A 12 7.06 19.15 1.31
C ASP A 12 6.26 18.72 0.08
N THR A 13 5.35 19.56 -0.42
CA THR A 13 4.56 19.29 -1.63
C THR A 13 5.31 19.67 -2.91
N LEU A 14 6.31 20.55 -2.81
CA LEU A 14 7.12 21.04 -3.94
C LEU A 14 8.28 20.11 -4.28
N HIS A 15 8.68 19.22 -3.37
CA HIS A 15 9.85 18.34 -3.52
C HIS A 15 9.49 16.86 -3.67
N LEU A 16 8.54 16.55 -4.54
CA LEU A 16 8.15 15.16 -4.88
C LEU A 16 9.32 14.26 -5.31
N TYR A 17 10.45 14.84 -5.70
CA TYR A 17 11.65 14.13 -6.19
C TYR A 17 12.79 14.04 -5.15
N ALA A 18 12.77 14.84 -4.08
CA ALA A 18 13.84 14.87 -3.09
C ALA A 18 13.88 13.62 -2.16
N TYR A 19 12.79 12.90 -2.05
CA TYR A 19 12.66 11.76 -1.13
C TYR A 19 13.58 10.57 -1.44
N CYS A 20 13.98 10.40 -2.68
CA CYS A 20 14.78 9.24 -3.10
C CYS A 20 16.06 9.62 -3.83
N LYS A 21 16.66 10.79 -3.54
CA LYS A 21 17.89 11.28 -4.19
C LYS A 21 17.97 10.89 -5.68
N ASN A 22 17.38 11.72 -6.54
CA ASN A 22 17.60 11.73 -8.00
C ASN A 22 17.28 10.43 -8.75
N ASN A 23 16.12 9.84 -8.58
CA ASN A 23 15.64 8.88 -9.57
C ASN A 23 14.30 9.34 -10.16
N PRO A 24 14.29 10.25 -11.16
CA PRO A 24 13.08 10.64 -11.88
C PRO A 24 12.68 9.46 -12.77
N ILE A 25 11.70 8.69 -12.37
CA ILE A 25 11.01 7.83 -13.31
C ILE A 25 9.98 8.72 -14.00
N ASN A 26 10.21 9.05 -15.26
CA ASN A 26 9.26 9.72 -16.13
C ASN A 26 8.02 8.84 -16.33
N TYR A 27 7.03 8.97 -15.46
CA TYR A 27 5.69 8.49 -15.71
C TYR A 27 4.81 9.70 -16.04
N VAL A 28 4.57 9.88 -17.32
CA VAL A 28 3.51 10.78 -17.80
C VAL A 28 2.19 10.07 -17.55
N ASP A 29 1.39 10.55 -16.58
CA ASP A 29 0.01 10.13 -16.40
C ASP A 29 -0.85 10.84 -17.47
N SER A 30 -1.07 10.16 -18.60
CA SER A 30 -1.84 10.70 -19.73
C SER A 30 -3.37 10.68 -19.52
N SER A 31 -3.89 10.18 -18.38
CA SER A 31 -5.33 9.99 -18.18
C SER A 31 -5.89 10.43 -16.83
N GLY A 32 -5.07 10.89 -15.85
CA GLY A 32 -5.52 11.29 -14.50
C GLY A 32 -6.18 10.18 -13.65
N TYR A 33 -6.41 8.99 -14.23
CA TYR A 33 -7.10 7.85 -13.60
C TYR A 33 -6.26 6.58 -13.48
N LYS A 34 -5.03 6.57 -14.03
CA LYS A 34 -4.16 5.40 -14.00
C LYS A 34 -3.48 5.25 -12.64
N TYR A 35 -3.46 4.03 -12.11
CA TYR A 35 -2.72 3.74 -10.88
C TYR A 35 -1.23 4.08 -11.02
N SER A 36 -0.73 4.85 -10.07
CA SER A 36 0.69 5.22 -9.96
C SER A 36 1.35 4.52 -8.79
N PRO A 37 2.22 3.52 -9.05
CA PRO A 37 3.02 2.89 -7.99
C PRO A 37 3.89 3.88 -7.23
N GLN A 38 4.35 4.95 -7.91
CA GLN A 38 5.16 5.99 -7.29
C GLN A 38 4.35 6.84 -6.30
N LYS A 39 3.12 7.26 -6.65
CA LYS A 39 2.23 7.97 -5.72
C LYS A 39 1.93 7.11 -4.48
N ALA A 40 1.69 5.80 -4.67
CA ALA A 40 1.49 4.86 -3.56
C ALA A 40 2.73 4.75 -2.66
N ALA A 41 3.92 4.68 -3.25
CA ALA A 41 5.18 4.62 -2.53
C ALA A 41 5.51 5.94 -1.79
N ASN A 42 5.21 7.09 -2.39
CA ASN A 42 5.36 8.40 -1.75
C ASN A 42 4.45 8.54 -0.53
N TYR A 43 3.19 8.12 -0.66
CA TYR A 43 2.28 8.05 0.49
C TYR A 43 2.85 7.15 1.60
N ALA A 44 3.36 5.98 1.24
CA ALA A 44 3.95 5.05 2.19
C ALA A 44 5.18 5.62 2.90
N TYR A 45 6.00 6.37 2.18
CA TYR A 45 7.15 7.06 2.76
C TYR A 45 6.72 8.13 3.77
N LYS A 46 5.74 8.97 3.39
CA LYS A 46 5.21 10.06 4.23
C LYS A 46 4.56 9.52 5.52
N TRP A 47 3.71 8.52 5.40
CA TRP A 47 2.85 8.05 6.48
C TRP A 47 3.29 6.73 7.14
N GLY A 48 4.43 6.19 6.75
CA GLY A 48 4.91 4.91 7.28
C GLY A 48 5.42 4.96 8.73
N VAL A 49 5.79 6.14 9.25
CA VAL A 49 6.24 6.32 10.63
C VAL A 49 5.07 6.78 11.52
N HIS A 50 4.31 7.74 11.04
CA HIS A 50 3.16 8.30 11.75
C HIS A 50 1.88 8.00 10.99
N PRO A 51 0.88 7.34 11.62
CA PRO A 51 -0.39 7.04 10.97
C PRO A 51 -1.10 8.30 10.47
N ASN A 52 -1.74 8.21 9.30
CA ASN A 52 -2.52 9.30 8.75
C ASN A 52 -3.83 9.45 9.53
N PRO A 53 -4.10 10.60 10.21
CA PRO A 53 -5.27 10.81 11.05
C PRO A 53 -6.60 10.80 10.27
N LYS A 54 -6.55 10.85 8.94
CA LYS A 54 -7.74 10.72 8.07
C LYS A 54 -8.26 9.28 7.96
N TYR A 55 -7.58 8.31 8.56
CA TYR A 55 -7.97 6.91 8.55
C TYR A 55 -8.04 6.35 9.97
N HIS A 56 -8.83 5.30 10.13
CA HIS A 56 -8.85 4.52 11.36
C HIS A 56 -7.55 3.74 11.53
N GLU A 57 -6.96 3.77 12.72
CA GLU A 57 -5.77 3.01 13.07
C GLU A 57 -6.15 1.74 13.83
N TYR A 58 -5.51 0.64 13.50
CA TYR A 58 -5.66 -0.66 14.17
C TYR A 58 -4.36 -1.07 14.87
N SER A 59 -4.46 -1.86 15.93
CA SER A 59 -3.29 -2.50 16.55
C SER A 59 -2.52 -3.42 15.57
N LYS A 60 -3.24 -4.05 14.62
CA LYS A 60 -2.67 -4.80 13.48
C LYS A 60 -3.01 -4.07 12.19
N ASP A 61 -2.28 -3.02 11.87
CA ASP A 61 -2.61 -2.02 10.86
C ASP A 61 -1.99 -2.26 9.48
N CYS A 62 -1.24 -3.34 9.29
CA CYS A 62 -0.40 -3.53 8.10
C CYS A 62 -1.17 -3.49 6.77
N THR A 63 -2.34 -4.12 6.67
CA THR A 63 -3.11 -4.16 5.43
C THR A 63 -3.97 -2.91 5.25
N ASN A 64 -4.50 -2.33 6.33
CA ASN A 64 -5.13 -1.02 6.30
C ASN A 64 -4.17 0.04 5.71
N PHE A 65 -2.93 0.06 6.17
CA PHE A 65 -1.90 0.98 5.65
C PHE A 65 -1.61 0.77 4.16
N VAL A 66 -1.38 -0.46 3.70
CA VAL A 66 -1.12 -0.68 2.26
C VAL A 66 -2.34 -0.38 1.40
N SER A 67 -3.56 -0.53 1.92
CA SER A 67 -4.78 -0.11 1.23
C SER A 67 -4.85 1.41 1.07
N GLN A 68 -4.46 2.17 2.09
CA GLN A 68 -4.32 3.63 1.99
C GLN A 68 -3.30 4.01 0.92
N CYS A 69 -2.15 3.32 0.85
CA CYS A 69 -1.14 3.54 -0.18
C CYS A 69 -1.70 3.30 -1.58
N VAL A 70 -2.45 2.20 -1.78
CA VAL A 70 -3.07 1.86 -3.07
C VAL A 70 -4.11 2.91 -3.46
N HIS A 71 -4.90 3.39 -2.49
CA HIS A 71 -5.86 4.47 -2.71
C HIS A 71 -5.16 5.78 -3.11
N ALA A 72 -4.11 6.17 -2.41
CA ALA A 72 -3.29 7.33 -2.73
C ALA A 72 -2.59 7.19 -4.10
N GLY A 73 -2.31 5.95 -4.53
CA GLY A 73 -1.83 5.63 -5.88
C GLY A 73 -2.85 5.81 -6.99
N GLY A 74 -4.11 6.18 -6.69
CA GLY A 74 -5.15 6.47 -7.66
C GLY A 74 -6.25 5.41 -7.77
N LYS A 75 -6.20 4.31 -7.02
CA LYS A 75 -7.33 3.36 -7.00
C LYS A 75 -8.50 3.93 -6.21
N LYS A 76 -9.63 4.09 -6.88
CA LYS A 76 -10.88 4.53 -6.24
C LYS A 76 -11.40 3.43 -5.32
N MET A 77 -11.94 3.83 -4.16
CA MET A 77 -12.65 2.92 -3.29
C MET A 77 -13.89 2.38 -4.01
N ASN A 78 -14.09 1.07 -3.95
CA ASN A 78 -15.30 0.42 -4.42
C ASN A 78 -16.29 0.35 -3.26
N VAL A 79 -17.22 1.29 -3.23
CA VAL A 79 -18.21 1.48 -2.15
C VAL A 79 -19.58 1.01 -2.65
N PRO A 80 -20.39 0.27 -1.87
CA PRO A 80 -21.74 -0.09 -2.27
C PRO A 80 -22.62 1.16 -2.45
N ARG A 81 -23.67 1.04 -3.25
CA ARG A 81 -24.72 2.08 -3.39
C ARG A 81 -25.63 2.15 -2.18
N GLU A 82 -25.83 1.01 -1.52
CA GLU A 82 -26.64 0.86 -0.31
C GLU A 82 -25.98 1.54 0.90
N PRO A 83 -26.72 1.85 1.96
CA PRO A 83 -26.17 2.37 3.20
C PRO A 83 -25.06 1.47 3.76
N LEU A 84 -24.00 2.09 4.28
CA LEU A 84 -22.91 1.36 4.91
C LEU A 84 -23.38 0.79 6.25
N THR A 85 -23.16 -0.49 6.46
CA THR A 85 -23.53 -1.24 7.65
C THR A 85 -22.42 -2.22 8.02
N PRO A 86 -22.38 -2.75 9.25
CA PRO A 86 -21.47 -3.84 9.61
C PRO A 86 -21.56 -5.04 8.66
N LYS A 87 -22.76 -5.32 8.11
CA LYS A 87 -22.96 -6.39 7.13
C LYS A 87 -22.24 -6.09 5.81
N THR A 88 -22.30 -4.86 5.31
CA THR A 88 -21.57 -4.47 4.08
C THR A 88 -20.06 -4.51 4.27
N ASP A 89 -19.55 -4.26 5.49
CA ASP A 89 -18.12 -4.31 5.80
C ASP A 89 -17.54 -5.73 5.70
N GLU A 90 -18.36 -6.75 5.87
CA GLU A 90 -17.95 -8.15 5.75
C GLU A 90 -17.97 -8.68 4.30
N LEU A 91 -18.52 -7.92 3.34
CA LEU A 91 -18.58 -8.33 1.94
C LEU A 91 -17.20 -8.19 1.26
N ASN A 92 -16.79 -9.27 0.58
CA ASN A 92 -15.46 -9.33 -0.04
C ASN A 92 -15.39 -8.67 -1.43
N MET A 93 -16.53 -8.22 -1.96
CA MET A 93 -16.64 -7.56 -3.27
C MET A 93 -16.37 -6.05 -3.22
N PHE A 94 -16.36 -5.45 -2.04
CA PHE A 94 -16.10 -4.03 -1.83
C PHE A 94 -14.75 -3.78 -1.18
N TRP A 95 -14.11 -2.66 -1.56
CA TRP A 95 -12.81 -2.26 -1.01
C TRP A 95 -12.87 -0.78 -0.64
N TYR A 96 -13.13 -0.50 0.64
CA TYR A 96 -13.26 0.87 1.15
C TYR A 96 -12.93 0.97 2.65
N ALA A 97 -12.62 2.22 3.04
CA ALA A 97 -12.62 2.71 4.42
C ALA A 97 -13.31 4.07 4.42
N LYS A 98 -14.46 4.16 5.00
CA LYS A 98 -15.31 5.36 5.03
C LYS A 98 -15.73 5.67 6.46
N ARG A 99 -15.73 6.96 6.81
CA ARG A 99 -16.30 7.46 8.05
C ARG A 99 -17.63 8.12 7.73
N THR A 100 -18.70 7.73 8.43
CA THR A 100 -20.04 8.31 8.28
C THR A 100 -20.10 9.67 8.97
N LYS A 101 -21.21 10.41 8.75
CA LYS A 101 -21.48 11.68 9.44
C LYS A 101 -21.58 11.48 10.97
N ASP A 102 -22.00 10.32 11.43
CA ASP A 102 -22.13 9.94 12.85
C ASP A 102 -20.79 9.46 13.44
N ASN A 103 -19.68 9.72 12.76
CA ASN A 103 -18.33 9.33 13.19
C ASN A 103 -18.07 7.82 13.28
N VAL A 104 -18.91 6.98 12.67
CA VAL A 104 -18.73 5.52 12.61
C VAL A 104 -17.84 5.17 11.41
N TRP A 105 -16.82 4.34 11.64
CA TRP A 105 -15.99 3.80 10.58
C TRP A 105 -16.57 2.52 10.00
N HIS A 106 -16.72 2.50 8.68
CA HIS A 106 -17.04 1.33 7.88
C HIS A 106 -15.82 0.93 7.04
N ILE A 107 -15.26 -0.25 7.31
CA ILE A 107 -14.00 -0.69 6.72
C ILE A 107 -14.10 -2.16 6.34
N THR A 108 -14.03 -2.45 5.04
CA THR A 108 -14.23 -3.80 4.52
C THR A 108 -13.07 -4.75 4.82
N ARG A 109 -13.35 -6.05 4.79
CA ARG A 109 -12.32 -7.09 4.90
C ARG A 109 -11.26 -7.00 3.80
N PRO A 110 -11.58 -6.74 2.51
CA PRO A 110 -10.58 -6.49 1.47
C PRO A 110 -9.64 -5.31 1.77
N TRP A 111 -10.09 -4.31 2.53
CA TRP A 111 -9.24 -3.19 2.93
C TRP A 111 -8.27 -3.54 4.06
N ARG A 112 -8.68 -4.34 5.06
CA ARG A 112 -7.95 -4.55 6.33
C ARG A 112 -7.36 -5.95 6.53
N SER A 113 -7.75 -6.96 5.76
CA SER A 113 -7.31 -8.35 5.93
C SER A 113 -6.26 -8.76 4.92
N VAL A 114 -5.11 -9.27 5.36
CA VAL A 114 -4.00 -9.75 4.52
C VAL A 114 -4.49 -10.72 3.44
N LYS A 115 -5.27 -11.73 3.83
CA LYS A 115 -5.77 -12.78 2.94
C LYS A 115 -6.78 -12.23 1.93
N ILE A 116 -7.75 -11.45 2.40
CA ILE A 116 -8.85 -10.99 1.57
C ILE A 116 -8.39 -9.89 0.61
N PHE A 117 -7.48 -8.99 1.04
CA PHE A 117 -6.80 -8.03 0.17
C PHE A 117 -6.16 -8.70 -1.04
N TYR A 118 -5.45 -9.82 -0.83
CA TYR A 118 -4.84 -10.57 -1.93
C TYR A 118 -5.88 -11.08 -2.92
N TYR A 119 -6.94 -11.73 -2.44
CA TYR A 119 -7.98 -12.28 -3.33
C TYR A 119 -8.69 -11.17 -4.09
N TYR A 120 -9.04 -10.08 -3.41
CA TYR A 120 -9.65 -8.91 -4.03
C TYR A 120 -8.81 -8.40 -5.21
N TRP A 121 -7.55 -8.09 -4.97
CA TRP A 121 -6.69 -7.54 -6.02
C TRP A 121 -6.32 -8.55 -7.10
N LYS A 122 -6.23 -9.85 -6.78
CA LYS A 122 -6.01 -10.89 -7.77
C LYS A 122 -7.15 -10.93 -8.78
N VAL A 123 -8.41 -10.91 -8.36
CA VAL A 123 -9.58 -10.90 -9.26
C VAL A 123 -9.72 -9.57 -10.00
N HIS A 124 -9.19 -8.47 -9.44
CA HIS A 124 -9.15 -7.17 -10.10
C HIS A 124 -7.87 -6.95 -10.93
N GLY A 125 -7.23 -8.02 -11.38
CA GLY A 125 -6.18 -7.98 -12.39
C GLY A 125 -4.77 -7.63 -11.89
N ALA A 126 -4.50 -7.63 -10.58
CA ALA A 126 -3.15 -7.45 -10.09
C ALA A 126 -2.25 -8.62 -10.49
N LYS A 127 -1.02 -8.31 -10.94
CA LYS A 127 -0.01 -9.34 -11.18
C LYS A 127 0.51 -9.86 -9.84
N THR A 128 0.56 -11.18 -9.66
CA THR A 128 1.07 -11.81 -8.45
C THR A 128 2.28 -12.68 -8.73
N ILE A 129 3.27 -12.64 -7.83
CA ILE A 129 4.50 -13.44 -7.90
C ILE A 129 4.73 -14.03 -6.51
N VAL A 130 4.89 -15.34 -6.41
CA VAL A 130 5.19 -16.05 -5.14
C VAL A 130 6.53 -16.74 -5.25
N LYS A 131 7.36 -16.63 -4.21
CA LYS A 131 8.65 -17.30 -4.10
C LYS A 131 8.89 -17.82 -2.68
N SER A 132 9.60 -18.95 -2.58
CA SER A 132 10.05 -19.55 -1.31
C SER A 132 11.51 -19.22 -0.97
N LYS A 133 12.24 -18.58 -1.91
CA LYS A 133 13.61 -18.08 -1.67
C LYS A 133 13.60 -16.56 -1.73
N PHE A 134 14.12 -15.91 -0.68
CA PHE A 134 14.14 -14.45 -0.60
C PHE A 134 14.94 -13.81 -1.73
N SER A 135 16.10 -14.39 -2.10
CA SER A 135 16.93 -13.89 -3.19
C SER A 135 16.22 -13.87 -4.56
N GLU A 136 15.24 -14.74 -4.78
CA GLU A 136 14.45 -14.77 -6.00
C GLU A 136 13.35 -13.71 -6.02
N ILE A 137 12.67 -13.49 -4.88
CA ILE A 137 11.63 -12.47 -4.79
C ILE A 137 12.22 -11.05 -4.78
N GLU A 138 13.36 -10.85 -4.13
CA GLU A 138 14.04 -9.55 -4.05
C GLU A 138 14.42 -9.02 -5.45
N LYS A 139 14.83 -9.89 -6.37
CA LYS A 139 15.13 -9.54 -7.77
C LYS A 139 13.90 -9.04 -8.55
N GLN A 140 12.70 -9.33 -8.07
CA GLN A 140 11.43 -8.96 -8.71
C GLN A 140 10.86 -7.64 -8.21
N PHE A 141 11.38 -7.08 -7.10
CA PHE A 141 10.82 -5.88 -6.50
C PHE A 141 10.83 -4.68 -7.44
N LYS A 142 9.74 -3.94 -7.40
CA LYS A 142 9.58 -2.61 -8.01
C LYS A 142 8.99 -1.66 -6.97
N ILE A 143 9.24 -0.36 -7.15
CA ILE A 143 8.62 0.69 -6.31
C ILE A 143 7.10 0.55 -6.39
N GLY A 144 6.42 0.64 -5.24
CA GLY A 144 4.97 0.50 -5.11
C GLY A 144 4.45 -0.94 -5.08
N ASP A 145 5.32 -1.96 -5.20
CA ASP A 145 4.90 -3.34 -4.99
C ASP A 145 4.46 -3.58 -3.55
N ILE A 146 3.30 -4.18 -3.38
CA ILE A 146 2.88 -4.70 -2.08
C ILE A 146 3.49 -6.09 -1.90
N VAL A 147 4.15 -6.30 -0.75
CA VAL A 147 4.78 -7.58 -0.41
C VAL A 147 4.06 -8.15 0.80
N GLN A 148 3.53 -9.37 0.64
CA GLN A 148 2.97 -10.12 1.76
C GLN A 148 3.93 -11.20 2.23
N LEU A 149 3.95 -11.40 3.55
CA LEU A 149 4.87 -12.29 4.25
C LEU A 149 4.12 -13.51 4.78
N HIS A 150 4.76 -14.68 4.66
CA HIS A 150 4.24 -15.96 5.12
C HIS A 150 5.21 -16.63 6.09
N ARG A 151 4.70 -17.28 7.12
CA ARG A 151 5.42 -18.24 7.95
C ARG A 151 4.51 -19.42 8.31
N ASN A 152 5.13 -20.56 8.60
CA ASN A 152 4.38 -21.82 8.73
C ASN A 152 3.27 -21.76 9.78
N LYS A 153 3.53 -21.14 10.92
CA LYS A 153 2.57 -21.08 12.03
C LYS A 153 1.39 -20.10 11.80
N ASP A 154 1.57 -19.04 10.99
CA ASP A 154 0.58 -17.96 10.83
C ASP A 154 -0.01 -17.88 9.42
N GLY A 155 0.56 -18.62 8.44
CA GLY A 155 0.22 -18.44 7.04
C GLY A 155 0.64 -17.07 6.50
N TRP A 156 -0.17 -16.47 5.65
CA TRP A 156 0.01 -15.09 5.17
C TRP A 156 -0.50 -14.11 6.23
N TYR A 157 0.40 -13.40 6.89
CA TYR A 157 0.08 -12.67 8.13
C TYR A 157 0.39 -11.16 8.10
N HIS A 158 1.20 -10.68 7.15
CA HIS A 158 1.66 -9.29 7.15
C HIS A 158 1.75 -8.73 5.74
N SER A 159 1.50 -7.43 5.57
CA SER A 159 1.60 -6.70 4.31
C SER A 159 2.50 -5.48 4.49
N VAL A 160 3.38 -5.24 3.53
CA VAL A 160 4.23 -4.04 3.43
C VAL A 160 4.26 -3.54 1.99
N ILE A 161 4.80 -2.34 1.76
CA ILE A 161 4.96 -1.77 0.42
C ILE A 161 6.42 -1.37 0.18
N ILE A 162 6.94 -1.61 -1.03
CA ILE A 162 8.25 -1.13 -1.44
C ILE A 162 8.17 0.38 -1.66
N SER A 163 8.80 1.14 -0.75
CA SER A 163 8.63 2.60 -0.66
C SER A 163 9.67 3.38 -1.46
N CYS A 164 10.94 2.96 -1.45
CA CYS A 164 11.99 3.67 -2.16
C CYS A 164 13.24 2.81 -2.41
N LYS A 165 14.25 3.41 -3.06
CA LYS A 165 15.64 2.91 -3.10
C LYS A 165 16.57 3.90 -2.42
N ILE A 166 17.50 3.39 -1.62
CA ILE A 166 18.60 4.17 -1.04
C ILE A 166 19.91 3.47 -1.39
N ASN A 167 20.82 4.16 -2.05
CA ASN A 167 22.09 3.59 -2.56
C ASN A 167 21.85 2.30 -3.37
N GLY A 168 20.93 2.34 -4.32
CA GLY A 168 20.56 1.22 -5.19
C GLY A 168 19.77 0.08 -4.51
N LYS A 169 19.60 0.09 -3.18
CA LYS A 169 18.95 -0.98 -2.41
C LYS A 169 17.52 -0.61 -2.08
N PHE A 170 16.59 -1.52 -2.32
CA PHE A 170 15.18 -1.33 -1.99
C PHE A 170 14.94 -1.18 -0.48
N ARG A 171 13.94 -0.38 -0.16
CA ARG A 171 13.40 -0.13 1.18
C ARG A 171 11.90 -0.37 1.17
N TYR A 172 11.34 -0.66 2.33
CA TYR A 172 9.91 -0.87 2.49
C TYR A 172 9.34 -0.04 3.64
N ALA A 173 8.06 0.24 3.55
CA ALA A 173 7.25 0.86 4.59
C ALA A 173 6.16 -0.10 5.06
N GLY A 174 5.71 0.07 6.29
CA GLY A 174 4.62 -0.71 6.87
C GLY A 174 4.25 -0.25 8.27
N HIS A 175 3.02 -0.58 8.68
CA HIS A 175 2.51 -0.39 10.03
C HIS A 175 2.54 -1.69 10.85
N THR A 176 2.15 -1.62 12.11
CA THR A 176 2.33 -2.57 13.22
C THR A 176 3.67 -2.37 13.95
N ASN A 177 4.76 -2.09 13.24
CA ASN A 177 5.99 -1.50 13.75
C ASN A 177 6.34 -0.37 12.79
N ASN A 178 5.74 0.78 12.99
CA ASN A 178 5.70 1.91 12.06
C ASN A 178 7.06 2.28 11.48
N HIS A 179 7.21 2.23 10.15
CA HIS A 179 8.46 2.54 9.46
C HIS A 179 8.22 2.86 7.97
N SER A 180 9.05 3.77 7.42
CA SER A 180 8.92 4.25 6.04
C SER A 180 10.02 3.78 5.10
N LYS A 181 11.19 3.38 5.61
CA LYS A 181 12.40 3.08 4.82
C LYS A 181 13.26 1.94 5.37
N ASN A 182 12.64 0.91 5.91
CA ASN A 182 13.39 -0.26 6.40
C ASN A 182 14.06 -1.04 5.26
N PRO A 183 15.29 -1.57 5.46
CA PRO A 183 15.95 -2.43 4.48
C PRO A 183 15.14 -3.68 4.18
N VAL A 184 14.89 -3.98 2.89
CA VAL A 184 14.11 -5.17 2.49
C VAL A 184 14.71 -6.48 3.00
N LYS A 185 16.01 -6.56 3.28
CA LYS A 185 16.64 -7.74 3.88
C LYS A 185 16.00 -8.16 5.20
N LYS A 186 15.38 -7.24 5.96
CA LYS A 186 14.63 -7.56 7.18
C LYS A 186 13.39 -8.42 6.92
N LEU A 187 12.84 -8.38 5.69
CA LEU A 187 11.71 -9.21 5.27
C LEU A 187 12.06 -10.71 5.19
N LYS A 188 13.36 -11.05 5.17
CA LYS A 188 13.82 -12.44 5.19
C LYS A 188 13.60 -13.09 6.55
N ASN A 189 13.67 -12.32 7.63
CA ASN A 189 13.68 -12.86 9.00
C ASN A 189 12.35 -13.54 9.33
N LYS A 190 12.44 -14.81 9.81
CA LYS A 190 11.29 -15.62 10.25
C LYS A 190 10.22 -15.92 9.19
N ASN A 191 10.46 -15.55 7.91
CA ASN A 191 9.54 -15.80 6.81
C ASN A 191 10.08 -16.90 5.88
N ASN A 192 9.18 -17.69 5.31
CA ASN A 192 9.53 -18.81 4.42
C ASN A 192 8.92 -18.71 3.03
N LYS A 193 7.96 -17.79 2.81
CA LYS A 193 7.43 -17.43 1.50
C LYS A 193 7.12 -15.94 1.44
N TRP A 194 7.20 -15.38 0.24
CA TRP A 194 6.91 -13.98 -0.06
C TRP A 194 6.03 -13.90 -1.28
N ARG A 195 5.07 -12.99 -1.27
CA ARG A 195 4.17 -12.73 -2.39
C ARG A 195 4.19 -11.25 -2.74
N ILE A 196 4.50 -10.94 -3.99
CA ILE A 196 4.29 -9.61 -4.56
C ILE A 196 2.86 -9.53 -5.09
N ILE A 197 2.18 -8.43 -4.81
CA ILE A 197 0.92 -8.02 -5.43
C ILE A 197 1.21 -6.68 -6.11
N ARG A 198 1.26 -6.70 -7.43
CA ARG A 198 1.54 -5.52 -8.26
C ARG A 198 0.25 -5.03 -8.87
N ILE A 199 -0.24 -3.93 -8.33
CA ILE A 199 -1.44 -3.25 -8.81
C ILE A 199 -1.15 -2.62 -10.18
N LYS A 200 -2.16 -2.62 -11.07
CA LYS A 200 -2.08 -2.01 -12.41
C LYS A 200 -2.98 -0.80 -12.49
#